data_c542a1db77c18339f73bc3e559c4a32c
#
_entry.id   c542a1db77c18339f73bc3e559c4a32c
#
_cell.length_a   1.000
_cell.length_b   1.000
_cell.length_c   1.000
_cell.angle_alpha   90.00
_cell.angle_beta   90.00
_cell.angle_gamma   90.00
#
_symmetry.space_group_name_H-M   'P 1'
#
loop_
_entity.id
_entity.type
_entity.pdbx_description
1 polymer ?
#
loop_
_entity_poly.entity_id
_entity_poly.type
_entity_poly.pdbx_seq_one_letter_code
_entity_poly.pdbx_strand_id
1 'polypeptide(L)'
;MTNDVPLSPSTEAPTPTTKTLVHLVRHGEVFNPKKVLYGRLDGYHLSELGREMAELTSQWLAPRDITYLVSSPLERAQETAAPLAEKLDLPVVLDPRVIEAGNDFEGLTVGSNPKQLLQPRFWPKLVNQLRPSWGEPYQEIAERMYTAILDARDAAAGHEAAVVSHQLPVWTARRFAEGKRLWHDPRSRECTLASVTTIEFTGDEITGVQYAEPAGRLLPNSTQSVGA
;
A
#
# COMPACT_ATOMS: atom_id res chain seq x y z
N MET A 1 -2.59 -65.29 -20.10
CA MET A 1 -2.21 -64.19 -21.01
C MET A 1 -2.89 -62.96 -20.52
N THR A 2 -2.21 -62.18 -19.71
CA THR A 2 -2.68 -60.93 -19.12
C THR A 2 -2.15 -59.79 -19.99
N ASN A 3 -3.08 -59.06 -20.66
CA ASN A 3 -2.75 -57.89 -21.46
C ASN A 3 -2.55 -56.67 -20.50
N ASP A 4 -1.30 -56.32 -20.24
CA ASP A 4 -0.93 -55.04 -19.65
C ASP A 4 -1.07 -53.97 -20.73
N VAL A 5 -2.05 -53.08 -20.57
CA VAL A 5 -2.17 -51.84 -21.34
C VAL A 5 -1.34 -50.78 -20.63
N PRO A 6 -0.32 -50.17 -21.25
CA PRO A 6 0.42 -49.10 -20.63
C PRO A 6 -0.43 -47.84 -20.57
N LEU A 7 -0.63 -47.31 -19.35
CA LEU A 7 -1.19 -45.97 -19.09
C LEU A 7 -0.25 -44.92 -19.70
N SER A 8 -0.72 -44.25 -20.75
CA SER A 8 -0.05 -43.05 -21.29
C SER A 8 -0.03 -41.96 -20.25
N PRO A 9 1.10 -41.25 -20.03
CA PRO A 9 1.12 -40.09 -19.18
C PRO A 9 0.22 -39.00 -19.76
N SER A 10 -0.78 -38.59 -19.03
CA SER A 10 -1.59 -37.42 -19.34
C SER A 10 -0.67 -36.19 -19.30
N THR A 11 -0.32 -35.67 -20.47
CA THR A 11 0.34 -34.37 -20.63
C THR A 11 -0.73 -33.33 -20.30
N GLU A 12 -0.77 -32.89 -19.04
CA GLU A 12 -1.49 -31.71 -18.64
C GLU A 12 -0.91 -30.54 -19.44
N ALA A 13 -1.72 -29.95 -20.32
CA ALA A 13 -1.33 -28.76 -21.06
C ALA A 13 -0.98 -27.66 -20.04
N PRO A 14 0.13 -26.92 -20.20
CA PRO A 14 0.46 -25.85 -19.27
C PRO A 14 -0.70 -24.88 -19.22
N THR A 15 -1.24 -24.63 -18.01
CA THR A 15 -2.25 -23.61 -17.75
C THR A 15 -1.71 -22.29 -18.29
N PRO A 16 -2.48 -21.54 -19.12
CA PRO A 16 -2.00 -20.27 -19.62
C PRO A 16 -1.64 -19.38 -18.42
N THR A 17 -0.37 -19.00 -18.32
CA THR A 17 0.16 -18.15 -17.26
C THR A 17 -0.34 -16.74 -17.51
N THR A 18 -1.47 -16.40 -16.94
CA THR A 18 -2.11 -15.10 -17.09
C THR A 18 -1.31 -14.06 -16.31
N LYS A 19 -0.89 -12.98 -16.98
CA LYS A 19 -0.22 -11.85 -16.33
C LYS A 19 -1.27 -10.95 -15.68
N THR A 20 -1.07 -10.61 -14.40
CA THR A 20 -1.93 -9.69 -13.63
C THR A 20 -1.04 -8.68 -12.91
N LEU A 21 -1.45 -7.41 -12.88
CA LEU A 21 -0.72 -6.36 -12.17
C LEU A 21 -1.55 -5.83 -11.00
N VAL A 22 -0.91 -5.64 -9.85
CA VAL A 22 -1.53 -4.98 -8.69
C VAL A 22 -0.75 -3.71 -8.34
N HIS A 23 -1.39 -2.55 -8.50
CA HIS A 23 -0.84 -1.23 -8.25
C HIS A 23 -1.15 -0.79 -6.82
N LEU A 24 -0.17 -0.79 -5.95
CA LEU A 24 -0.27 -0.26 -4.59
C LEU A 24 0.00 1.25 -4.63
N VAL A 25 -1.00 2.05 -4.30
CA VAL A 25 -0.93 3.52 -4.33
C VAL A 25 -0.88 4.06 -2.91
N ARG A 26 0.11 4.88 -2.58
CA ARG A 26 0.08 5.65 -1.35
C ARG A 26 -0.83 6.87 -1.51
N HIS A 27 -1.63 7.21 -0.49
CA HIS A 27 -2.46 8.42 -0.51
C HIS A 27 -1.65 9.71 -0.75
N GLY A 28 -2.30 10.75 -1.25
CA GLY A 28 -1.76 12.09 -1.46
C GLY A 28 -1.45 12.82 -0.14
N GLU A 29 -0.96 14.06 -0.26
CA GLU A 29 -0.67 14.89 0.93
C GLU A 29 -1.93 15.15 1.75
N VAL A 30 -1.77 15.11 3.09
CA VAL A 30 -2.85 15.35 4.05
C VAL A 30 -2.76 16.76 4.62
N PHE A 31 -3.90 17.43 4.79
CA PHE A 31 -3.97 18.71 5.51
C PHE A 31 -3.74 18.51 7.01
N ASN A 32 -2.53 18.77 7.46
CA ASN A 32 -2.09 18.56 8.84
C ASN A 32 -1.24 19.73 9.37
N PRO A 33 -1.82 20.93 9.54
CA PRO A 33 -1.07 22.12 9.96
C PRO A 33 -0.47 21.99 11.35
N LYS A 34 -1.03 21.15 12.22
CA LYS A 34 -0.55 20.91 13.59
C LYS A 34 0.56 19.86 13.66
N LYS A 35 0.92 19.23 12.55
CA LYS A 35 1.92 18.15 12.48
C LYS A 35 1.66 17.01 13.48
N VAL A 36 0.39 16.61 13.59
CA VAL A 36 -0.05 15.48 14.42
C VAL A 36 0.37 14.18 13.75
N LEU A 37 0.83 13.21 14.52
CA LEU A 37 0.96 11.83 14.06
C LEU A 37 -0.46 11.25 13.98
N TYR A 38 -1.05 11.28 12.81
CA TYR A 38 -2.47 10.95 12.65
C TYR A 38 -2.75 9.43 12.50
N GLY A 39 -1.76 8.61 12.05
CA GLY A 39 -1.94 7.16 11.97
C GLY A 39 -3.31 6.73 11.43
N ARG A 40 -4.13 6.11 12.27
CA ARG A 40 -5.49 5.66 11.95
C ARG A 40 -6.60 6.65 12.37
N LEU A 41 -6.26 7.82 12.85
CA LEU A 41 -7.25 8.82 13.26
C LEU A 41 -8.09 9.28 12.07
N ASP A 42 -9.40 9.42 12.32
CA ASP A 42 -10.38 9.96 11.37
C ASP A 42 -10.25 11.49 11.22
N GLY A 43 -10.85 12.03 10.17
CA GLY A 43 -10.92 13.47 9.91
C GLY A 43 -9.64 14.06 9.30
N TYR A 44 -8.71 13.21 8.84
CA TYR A 44 -7.51 13.62 8.12
C TYR A 44 -7.68 13.48 6.62
N HIS A 45 -8.15 14.57 6.00
CA HIS A 45 -8.44 14.70 4.58
C HIS A 45 -7.21 15.16 3.76
N LEU A 46 -7.25 14.99 2.46
CA LEU A 46 -6.24 15.52 1.56
C LEU A 46 -6.16 17.04 1.63
N SER A 47 -4.96 17.60 1.50
CA SER A 47 -4.75 19.01 1.18
C SER A 47 -5.15 19.30 -0.27
N GLU A 48 -5.19 20.58 -0.67
CA GLU A 48 -5.35 20.94 -2.08
C GLU A 48 -4.25 20.29 -2.93
N LEU A 49 -3.00 20.36 -2.47
CA LEU A 49 -1.86 19.71 -3.14
C LEU A 49 -2.04 18.18 -3.19
N GLY A 50 -2.59 17.56 -2.12
CA GLY A 50 -2.90 16.14 -2.09
C GLY A 50 -3.94 15.73 -3.12
N ARG A 51 -4.95 16.57 -3.38
CA ARG A 51 -5.94 16.35 -4.44
C ARG A 51 -5.31 16.45 -5.83
N GLU A 52 -4.42 17.42 -6.03
CA GLU A 52 -3.65 17.52 -7.29
C GLU A 52 -2.77 16.29 -7.51
N MET A 53 -2.12 15.78 -6.44
CA MET A 53 -1.34 14.55 -6.52
C MET A 53 -2.20 13.34 -6.88
N ALA A 54 -3.39 13.20 -6.27
CA ALA A 54 -4.34 12.14 -6.57
C ALA A 54 -4.80 12.19 -8.04
N GLU A 55 -5.07 13.40 -8.55
CA GLU A 55 -5.46 13.61 -9.95
C GLU A 55 -4.35 13.19 -10.92
N LEU A 56 -3.08 13.57 -10.68
CA LEU A 56 -1.95 13.15 -11.51
C LEU A 56 -1.76 11.64 -11.52
N THR A 57 -1.89 11.01 -10.35
CA THR A 57 -1.75 9.55 -10.23
C THR A 57 -2.91 8.85 -10.93
N SER A 58 -4.13 9.38 -10.84
CA SER A 58 -5.27 8.84 -11.58
C SER A 58 -5.11 8.97 -13.09
N GLN A 59 -4.58 10.10 -13.59
CA GLN A 59 -4.27 10.29 -15.02
C GLN A 59 -3.22 9.29 -15.52
N TRP A 60 -2.24 8.95 -14.68
CA TRP A 60 -1.21 7.98 -15.03
C TRP A 60 -1.73 6.54 -15.02
N LEU A 61 -2.70 6.23 -14.16
CA LEU A 61 -3.33 4.90 -14.05
C LEU A 61 -4.48 4.71 -15.03
N ALA A 62 -5.23 5.74 -15.39
CA ALA A 62 -6.44 5.64 -16.21
C ALA A 62 -6.26 4.96 -17.59
N PRO A 63 -5.11 5.08 -18.30
CA PRO A 63 -4.89 4.37 -19.55
C PRO A 63 -4.62 2.87 -19.40
N ARG A 64 -4.52 2.35 -18.16
CA ARG A 64 -4.25 0.96 -17.86
C ARG A 64 -5.54 0.14 -17.83
N ASP A 65 -5.40 -1.16 -17.95
CA ASP A 65 -6.53 -2.10 -17.96
C ASP A 65 -6.98 -2.46 -16.53
N ILE A 66 -7.25 -1.44 -15.70
CA ILE A 66 -7.68 -1.62 -14.32
C ILE A 66 -9.16 -1.96 -14.27
N THR A 67 -9.49 -3.12 -13.73
CA THR A 67 -10.85 -3.66 -13.59
C THR A 67 -11.32 -3.77 -12.14
N TYR A 68 -10.41 -3.59 -11.17
CA TYR A 68 -10.73 -3.69 -9.74
C TYR A 68 -10.01 -2.62 -8.95
N LEU A 69 -10.77 -1.88 -8.11
CA LEU A 69 -10.26 -0.76 -7.32
C LEU A 69 -10.61 -0.93 -5.84
N VAL A 70 -9.58 -1.00 -5.01
CA VAL A 70 -9.66 -1.14 -3.54
C VAL A 70 -9.12 0.10 -2.86
N SER A 71 -9.70 0.51 -1.74
CA SER A 71 -9.19 1.57 -0.89
C SER A 71 -9.21 1.19 0.58
N SER A 72 -8.24 1.70 1.32
CA SER A 72 -8.33 1.82 2.78
C SER A 72 -9.59 2.60 3.19
N PRO A 73 -10.23 2.25 4.33
CA PRO A 73 -11.40 2.96 4.81
C PRO A 73 -11.13 4.40 5.28
N LEU A 74 -9.87 4.83 5.40
CA LEU A 74 -9.51 6.18 5.84
C LEU A 74 -9.75 7.22 4.73
N GLU A 75 -10.28 8.39 5.10
CA GLU A 75 -10.80 9.42 4.18
C GLU A 75 -9.75 9.81 3.12
N ARG A 76 -8.52 10.07 3.51
CA ARG A 76 -7.41 10.43 2.60
C ARG A 76 -7.11 9.40 1.52
N ALA A 77 -7.32 8.11 1.84
CA ALA A 77 -7.15 7.04 0.85
C ALA A 77 -8.33 6.97 -0.11
N GLN A 78 -9.55 7.10 0.39
CA GLN A 78 -10.75 7.16 -0.44
C GLN A 78 -10.72 8.40 -1.36
N GLU A 79 -10.34 9.57 -0.83
CA GLU A 79 -10.17 10.80 -1.63
C GLU A 79 -9.08 10.65 -2.71
N THR A 80 -8.04 9.86 -2.44
CA THR A 80 -7.00 9.55 -3.44
C THR A 80 -7.52 8.58 -4.51
N ALA A 81 -8.39 7.64 -4.15
CA ALA A 81 -8.98 6.68 -5.08
C ALA A 81 -10.08 7.30 -5.97
N ALA A 82 -10.80 8.30 -5.45
CA ALA A 82 -11.98 8.88 -6.09
C ALA A 82 -11.77 9.34 -7.55
N PRO A 83 -10.72 10.12 -7.92
CA PRO A 83 -10.53 10.54 -9.30
C PRO A 83 -10.23 9.38 -10.26
N LEU A 84 -9.64 8.28 -9.78
CA LEU A 84 -9.45 7.07 -10.59
C LEU A 84 -10.77 6.31 -10.77
N ALA A 85 -11.55 6.16 -9.70
CA ALA A 85 -12.87 5.54 -9.74
C ALA A 85 -13.79 6.23 -10.75
N GLU A 86 -13.82 7.57 -10.74
CA GLU A 86 -14.60 8.38 -11.69
C GLU A 86 -14.16 8.16 -13.14
N LYS A 87 -12.83 8.18 -13.41
CA LYS A 87 -12.30 8.00 -14.77
C LYS A 87 -12.55 6.63 -15.36
N LEU A 88 -12.58 5.60 -14.53
CA LEU A 88 -12.75 4.22 -14.96
C LEU A 88 -14.20 3.72 -14.82
N ASP A 89 -15.10 4.52 -14.24
CA ASP A 89 -16.46 4.11 -13.89
C ASP A 89 -16.50 2.83 -13.03
N LEU A 90 -15.57 2.75 -12.05
CA LEU A 90 -15.43 1.60 -11.17
C LEU A 90 -15.88 1.93 -9.74
N PRO A 91 -16.59 1.02 -9.04
CA PRO A 91 -16.83 1.17 -7.62
C PRO A 91 -15.53 1.02 -6.81
N VAL A 92 -15.40 1.80 -5.73
CA VAL A 92 -14.31 1.64 -4.76
C VAL A 92 -14.72 0.62 -3.71
N VAL A 93 -14.00 -0.49 -3.62
CA VAL A 93 -14.19 -1.52 -2.58
C VAL A 93 -13.36 -1.12 -1.35
N LEU A 94 -14.01 -0.94 -0.20
CA LEU A 94 -13.30 -0.65 1.05
C LEU A 94 -12.79 -1.94 1.70
N ASP A 95 -11.48 -2.00 1.96
CA ASP A 95 -10.86 -3.15 2.62
C ASP A 95 -10.06 -2.71 3.85
N PRO A 96 -10.46 -3.11 5.07
CA PRO A 96 -9.74 -2.76 6.29
C PRO A 96 -8.34 -3.38 6.37
N ARG A 97 -8.02 -4.40 5.57
CA ARG A 97 -6.68 -5.01 5.55
C ARG A 97 -5.63 -4.09 4.94
N VAL A 98 -6.03 -3.09 4.16
CA VAL A 98 -5.09 -2.13 3.55
C VAL A 98 -5.02 -0.79 4.31
N ILE A 99 -5.53 -0.76 5.56
CA ILE A 99 -5.45 0.41 6.46
C ILE A 99 -4.00 0.68 6.90
N GLU A 100 -3.72 1.91 7.37
CA GLU A 100 -2.40 2.28 7.92
C GLU A 100 -2.00 1.35 9.09
N ALA A 101 -0.71 1.27 9.36
CA ALA A 101 -0.20 0.54 10.52
C ALA A 101 -0.63 1.23 11.82
N GLY A 102 -1.05 0.43 12.80
CA GLY A 102 -1.35 0.95 14.14
C GLY A 102 -0.10 1.55 14.79
N ASN A 103 -0.26 2.68 15.48
CA ASN A 103 0.83 3.36 16.14
C ASN A 103 0.37 3.93 17.49
N ASP A 104 1.01 3.51 18.56
CA ASP A 104 0.72 3.94 19.94
C ASP A 104 1.01 5.41 20.22
N PHE A 105 1.65 6.11 19.28
CA PHE A 105 1.94 7.55 19.38
C PHE A 105 0.93 8.41 18.59
N GLU A 106 -0.14 7.84 18.11
CA GLU A 106 -1.21 8.57 17.44
C GLU A 106 -1.74 9.73 18.32
N GLY A 107 -2.02 10.86 17.69
CA GLY A 107 -2.47 12.07 18.37
C GLY A 107 -1.34 12.95 18.94
N LEU A 108 -0.09 12.47 18.95
CA LEU A 108 1.03 13.27 19.40
C LEU A 108 1.54 14.21 18.30
N THR A 109 2.03 15.38 18.71
CA THR A 109 2.66 16.37 17.81
C THR A 109 4.20 16.23 17.84
N VAL A 110 4.70 15.01 17.66
CA VAL A 110 6.14 14.70 17.82
C VAL A 110 7.02 15.54 16.90
N GLY A 111 6.55 15.81 15.67
CA GLY A 111 7.27 16.63 14.71
C GLY A 111 7.49 18.09 15.14
N SER A 112 6.58 18.65 15.95
CA SER A 112 6.69 20.03 16.49
C SER A 112 7.11 20.05 17.95
N ASN A 113 6.88 18.98 18.72
CA ASN A 113 7.23 18.88 20.14
C ASN A 113 7.76 17.47 20.51
N PRO A 114 9.02 17.14 20.18
CA PRO A 114 9.61 15.83 20.48
C PRO A 114 9.71 15.54 22.00
N LYS A 115 9.62 16.55 22.86
CA LYS A 115 9.63 16.37 24.32
C LYS A 115 8.44 15.54 24.83
N GLN A 116 7.36 15.42 24.04
CA GLN A 116 6.23 14.55 24.39
C GLN A 116 6.63 13.08 24.56
N LEU A 117 7.64 12.61 23.83
CA LEU A 117 8.18 11.26 23.96
C LEU A 117 8.95 11.01 25.27
N LEU A 118 9.38 12.07 25.97
CA LEU A 118 10.09 11.96 27.25
C LEU A 118 9.17 11.60 28.42
N GLN A 119 7.85 11.55 28.20
CA GLN A 119 6.90 11.16 29.26
C GLN A 119 7.12 9.69 29.65
N PRO A 120 7.18 9.36 30.96
CA PRO A 120 7.49 8.02 31.45
C PRO A 120 6.60 6.90 30.89
N ARG A 121 5.35 7.24 30.53
CA ARG A 121 4.40 6.29 29.91
C ARG A 121 4.86 5.70 28.57
N PHE A 122 5.79 6.38 27.88
CA PHE A 122 6.31 5.94 26.57
C PHE A 122 7.64 5.18 26.67
N TRP A 123 8.32 5.22 27.82
CA TRP A 123 9.62 4.58 27.99
C TRP A 123 9.60 3.06 27.71
N PRO A 124 8.59 2.28 28.19
CA PRO A 124 8.55 0.85 27.88
C PRO A 124 8.40 0.57 26.37
N LYS A 125 7.84 1.54 25.62
CA LYS A 125 7.60 1.42 24.17
C LYS A 125 8.82 1.81 23.33
N LEU A 126 9.81 2.48 23.91
CA LEU A 126 11.03 2.93 23.21
C LEU A 126 12.19 1.94 23.33
N VAL A 127 12.05 0.87 24.13
CA VAL A 127 13.16 -0.03 24.50
C VAL A 127 13.58 -0.96 23.36
N ASN A 128 12.72 -1.27 22.40
CA ASN A 128 13.04 -2.22 21.33
C ASN A 128 12.85 -1.62 19.94
N GLN A 129 13.87 -0.98 19.40
CA GLN A 129 13.87 -0.39 18.06
C GLN A 129 13.83 -1.44 16.93
N LEU A 130 14.21 -2.68 17.21
CA LEU A 130 14.25 -3.78 16.22
C LEU A 130 12.89 -4.47 16.05
N ARG A 131 12.03 -4.36 17.05
CA ARG A 131 10.66 -4.80 17.01
C ARG A 131 9.83 -3.62 17.50
N PRO A 132 9.16 -2.87 16.60
CA PRO A 132 8.46 -1.68 17.04
C PRO A 132 7.41 -2.06 18.09
N SER A 133 7.79 -1.86 19.36
CA SER A 133 6.91 -2.09 20.52
C SER A 133 5.86 -1.00 20.68
N TRP A 134 5.87 -0.03 19.75
CA TRP A 134 4.94 1.11 19.69
C TRP A 134 3.95 1.03 18.51
N GLY A 135 3.93 -0.07 17.77
CA GLY A 135 3.06 -0.20 16.60
C GLY A 135 2.80 -1.64 16.20
N GLU A 136 2.03 -1.80 15.15
CA GLU A 136 1.73 -3.09 14.55
C GLU A 136 3.00 -3.80 14.07
N PRO A 137 3.21 -5.10 14.39
CA PRO A 137 4.36 -5.85 13.91
C PRO A 137 4.44 -5.90 12.38
N TYR A 138 5.62 -5.70 11.82
CA TYR A 138 5.81 -5.72 10.36
C TYR A 138 5.31 -7.01 9.70
N GLN A 139 5.39 -8.13 10.39
CA GLN A 139 4.91 -9.41 9.88
C GLN A 139 3.37 -9.40 9.71
N GLU A 140 2.64 -8.88 10.69
CA GLU A 140 1.18 -8.78 10.62
C GLU A 140 0.73 -7.82 9.51
N ILE A 141 1.46 -6.68 9.33
CA ILE A 141 1.23 -5.77 8.22
C ILE A 141 1.46 -6.48 6.88
N ALA A 142 2.56 -7.24 6.74
CA ALA A 142 2.87 -7.97 5.52
C ALA A 142 1.78 -9.00 5.21
N GLU A 143 1.36 -9.79 6.17
CA GLU A 143 0.36 -10.85 6.00
C GLU A 143 -1.00 -10.30 5.58
N ARG A 144 -1.52 -9.26 6.28
CA ARG A 144 -2.82 -8.67 5.92
C ARG A 144 -2.79 -7.99 4.55
N MET A 145 -1.71 -7.25 4.25
CA MET A 145 -1.53 -6.61 2.95
C MET A 145 -1.41 -7.64 1.83
N TYR A 146 -0.62 -8.68 2.03
CA TYR A 146 -0.42 -9.71 1.01
C TYR A 146 -1.71 -10.47 0.71
N THR A 147 -2.50 -10.79 1.74
CA THR A 147 -3.83 -11.41 1.55
C THR A 147 -4.75 -10.50 0.72
N ALA A 148 -4.80 -9.19 1.01
CA ALA A 148 -5.60 -8.24 0.23
C ALA A 148 -5.08 -8.08 -1.22
N ILE A 149 -3.76 -8.15 -1.42
CA ILE A 149 -3.14 -8.10 -2.76
C ILE A 149 -3.50 -9.35 -3.57
N LEU A 150 -3.49 -10.53 -2.96
CA LEU A 150 -3.89 -11.77 -3.65
C LEU A 150 -5.38 -11.73 -4.04
N ASP A 151 -6.25 -11.28 -3.15
CA ASP A 151 -7.67 -11.12 -3.48
C ASP A 151 -7.90 -10.12 -4.63
N ALA A 152 -7.13 -9.00 -4.64
CA ALA A 152 -7.20 -8.02 -5.73
C ALA A 152 -6.66 -8.57 -7.05
N ARG A 153 -5.56 -9.36 -7.01
CA ARG A 153 -5.04 -10.10 -8.16
C ARG A 153 -6.10 -11.03 -8.74
N ASP A 154 -6.74 -11.82 -7.88
CA ASP A 154 -7.71 -12.83 -8.33
C ASP A 154 -8.98 -12.16 -8.89
N ALA A 155 -9.41 -11.05 -8.29
CA ALA A 155 -10.54 -10.26 -8.79
C ALA A 155 -10.26 -9.60 -10.15
N ALA A 156 -8.98 -9.28 -10.44
CA ALA A 156 -8.55 -8.67 -11.69
C ALA A 156 -7.76 -9.66 -12.59
N ALA A 157 -7.99 -10.97 -12.48
CA ALA A 157 -7.22 -11.97 -13.18
C ALA A 157 -7.13 -11.71 -14.71
N GLY A 158 -5.92 -11.55 -15.22
CA GLY A 158 -5.67 -11.21 -16.64
C GLY A 158 -5.71 -9.73 -16.96
N HIS A 159 -6.01 -8.89 -15.99
CA HIS A 159 -6.12 -7.43 -16.06
C HIS A 159 -5.24 -6.78 -14.99
N GLU A 160 -5.62 -5.57 -14.55
CA GLU A 160 -4.91 -4.83 -13.52
C GLU A 160 -5.85 -4.45 -12.36
N ALA A 161 -5.32 -4.41 -11.14
CA ALA A 161 -6.01 -3.90 -9.95
C ALA A 161 -5.26 -2.69 -9.37
N ALA A 162 -5.99 -1.76 -8.75
CA ALA A 162 -5.41 -0.70 -7.95
C ALA A 162 -5.85 -0.79 -6.48
N VAL A 163 -4.91 -0.61 -5.56
CA VAL A 163 -5.12 -0.69 -4.10
C VAL A 163 -4.56 0.57 -3.47
N VAL A 164 -5.42 1.47 -3.01
CA VAL A 164 -5.01 2.71 -2.36
C VAL A 164 -4.85 2.51 -0.86
N SER A 165 -3.66 2.78 -0.36
CA SER A 165 -3.24 2.49 1.01
C SER A 165 -2.28 3.59 1.54
N HIS A 166 -1.39 3.25 2.45
CA HIS A 166 -0.54 4.16 3.22
C HIS A 166 0.94 3.77 3.13
N GLN A 167 1.82 4.63 3.64
CA GLN A 167 3.26 4.48 3.45
C GLN A 167 3.79 3.15 4.00
N LEU A 168 3.53 2.85 5.27
CA LEU A 168 4.14 1.68 5.89
C LEU A 168 3.55 0.36 5.36
N PRO A 169 2.23 0.21 5.16
CA PRO A 169 1.66 -0.97 4.54
C PRO A 169 2.18 -1.21 3.11
N VAL A 170 2.19 -0.20 2.25
CA VAL A 170 2.71 -0.33 0.86
C VAL A 170 4.19 -0.71 0.87
N TRP A 171 5.02 -0.03 1.68
CA TRP A 171 6.43 -0.33 1.76
C TRP A 171 6.71 -1.74 2.31
N THR A 172 5.96 -2.17 3.32
CA THR A 172 6.08 -3.52 3.91
C THR A 172 5.67 -4.59 2.90
N ALA A 173 4.57 -4.39 2.17
CA ALA A 173 4.12 -5.29 1.11
C ALA A 173 5.15 -5.40 -0.02
N ARG A 174 5.74 -4.28 -0.46
CA ARG A 174 6.84 -4.28 -1.44
C ARG A 174 8.02 -5.10 -0.97
N ARG A 175 8.49 -4.88 0.27
CA ARG A 175 9.63 -5.65 0.81
C ARG A 175 9.33 -7.14 0.91
N PHE A 176 8.10 -7.48 1.28
CA PHE A 176 7.64 -8.87 1.33
C PHE A 176 7.65 -9.50 -0.08
N ALA A 177 7.09 -8.81 -1.07
CA ALA A 177 7.07 -9.27 -2.46
C ALA A 177 8.48 -9.45 -3.06
N GLU A 178 9.44 -8.59 -2.65
CA GLU A 178 10.84 -8.67 -3.07
C GLU A 178 11.67 -9.70 -2.26
N GLY A 179 11.07 -10.44 -1.30
CA GLY A 179 11.78 -11.38 -0.42
C GLY A 179 12.80 -10.70 0.52
N LYS A 180 12.67 -9.40 0.76
CA LYS A 180 13.57 -8.61 1.60
C LYS A 180 13.16 -8.66 3.08
N ARG A 181 14.12 -8.43 3.98
CA ARG A 181 13.83 -8.27 5.41
C ARG A 181 12.82 -7.15 5.63
N LEU A 182 11.80 -7.39 6.45
CA LEU A 182 10.74 -6.40 6.71
C LEU A 182 11.23 -5.23 7.57
N TRP A 183 12.16 -5.48 8.50
CA TRP A 183 12.82 -4.41 9.24
C TRP A 183 13.67 -3.52 8.33
N HIS A 184 13.57 -2.20 8.50
CA HIS A 184 14.25 -1.20 7.69
C HIS A 184 14.38 0.14 8.44
N ASP A 185 15.29 1.00 8.01
CA ASP A 185 15.32 2.40 8.43
C ASP A 185 14.13 3.15 7.80
N PRO A 186 13.24 3.78 8.60
CA PRO A 186 12.10 4.53 8.07
C PRO A 186 12.47 5.61 7.05
N ARG A 187 13.68 6.17 7.13
CA ARG A 187 14.19 7.19 6.19
C ARG A 187 14.54 6.64 4.81
N SER A 188 14.70 5.33 4.69
CA SER A 188 15.02 4.66 3.43
C SER A 188 13.80 4.18 2.65
N ARG A 189 12.58 4.56 3.07
CA ARG A 189 11.34 4.15 2.41
C ARG A 189 11.19 4.87 1.08
N GLU A 190 11.27 4.12 0.01
CA GLU A 190 10.93 4.57 -1.34
C GLU A 190 9.42 4.37 -1.57
N CYS A 191 8.63 5.24 -0.98
CA CYS A 191 7.17 5.27 -1.03
C CYS A 191 6.72 6.71 -0.75
N THR A 192 6.88 7.60 -1.74
CA THR A 192 6.51 9.01 -1.64
C THR A 192 4.99 9.21 -1.73
N LEU A 193 4.50 10.42 -1.46
CA LEU A 193 3.07 10.75 -1.56
C LEU A 193 2.57 10.50 -2.99
N ALA A 194 1.42 9.85 -3.10
CA ALA A 194 0.78 9.46 -4.35
C ALA A 194 1.67 8.64 -5.32
N SER A 195 2.71 7.96 -4.77
CA SER A 195 3.52 7.03 -5.54
C SER A 195 2.79 5.71 -5.78
N VAL A 196 3.25 4.96 -6.79
CA VAL A 196 2.71 3.67 -7.19
C VAL A 196 3.80 2.62 -7.12
N THR A 197 3.55 1.55 -6.37
CA THR A 197 4.34 0.32 -6.39
C THR A 197 3.52 -0.74 -7.10
N THR A 198 4.00 -1.25 -8.22
CA THR A 198 3.33 -2.29 -9.00
C THR A 198 3.96 -3.64 -8.72
N ILE A 199 3.16 -4.62 -8.32
CA ILE A 199 3.55 -6.03 -8.20
C ILE A 199 3.02 -6.76 -9.42
N GLU A 200 3.92 -7.45 -10.13
CA GLU A 200 3.61 -8.23 -11.32
C GLU A 200 3.46 -9.70 -10.95
N PHE A 201 2.37 -10.30 -11.39
CA PHE A 201 2.10 -11.73 -11.23
C PHE A 201 2.04 -12.44 -12.57
N THR A 202 2.52 -13.67 -12.58
CA THR A 202 2.31 -14.63 -13.67
C THR A 202 1.74 -15.89 -13.02
N GLY A 203 0.43 -16.09 -13.14
CA GLY A 203 -0.30 -17.04 -12.29
C GLY A 203 -0.16 -16.65 -10.82
N ASP A 204 0.35 -17.56 -9.98
CA ASP A 204 0.55 -17.32 -8.54
C ASP A 204 1.92 -16.74 -8.19
N GLU A 205 2.84 -16.66 -9.15
CA GLU A 205 4.21 -16.24 -8.92
C GLU A 205 4.37 -14.72 -9.10
N ILE A 206 5.10 -14.08 -8.17
CA ILE A 206 5.55 -12.69 -8.32
C ILE A 206 6.75 -12.68 -9.26
N THR A 207 6.59 -12.01 -10.41
CA THR A 207 7.62 -11.95 -11.47
C THR A 207 8.32 -10.60 -11.54
N GLY A 208 7.81 -9.59 -10.86
CA GLY A 208 8.43 -8.26 -10.84
C GLY A 208 7.82 -7.31 -9.82
N VAL A 209 8.61 -6.30 -9.46
CA VAL A 209 8.15 -5.15 -8.66
C VAL A 209 8.71 -3.88 -9.28
N GLN A 210 7.84 -2.93 -9.57
CA GLN A 210 8.19 -1.64 -10.17
C GLN A 210 7.75 -0.50 -9.24
N TYR A 211 8.41 0.66 -9.36
CA TYR A 211 8.09 1.86 -8.61
C TYR A 211 7.99 3.07 -9.54
N ALA A 212 6.98 3.90 -9.33
CA ALA A 212 6.75 5.12 -10.09
C ALA A 212 6.25 6.26 -9.20
N GLU A 213 6.57 7.50 -9.58
CA GLU A 213 6.16 8.73 -8.91
C GLU A 213 5.40 9.65 -9.88
N PRO A 214 4.13 9.34 -10.22
CA PRO A 214 3.36 10.15 -11.17
C PRO A 214 3.21 11.61 -10.72
N ALA A 215 3.10 11.85 -9.41
CA ALA A 215 3.01 13.17 -8.82
C ALA A 215 4.38 13.76 -8.40
N GLY A 216 5.50 13.16 -8.81
CA GLY A 216 6.86 13.52 -8.35
C GLY A 216 7.19 15.01 -8.51
N ARG A 217 6.67 15.68 -9.53
CA ARG A 217 6.86 17.13 -9.74
C ARG A 217 6.26 18.02 -8.64
N LEU A 218 5.31 17.51 -7.86
CA LEU A 218 4.65 18.24 -6.77
C LEU A 218 5.33 18.02 -5.41
N LEU A 219 6.19 17.00 -5.26
CA LEU A 219 6.84 16.65 -4.00
C LEU A 219 7.67 17.79 -3.36
N PRO A 220 8.38 18.66 -4.12
CA PRO A 220 9.12 19.78 -3.52
C PRO A 220 8.24 20.78 -2.75
N ASN A 221 6.95 20.85 -3.08
CA ASN A 221 5.98 21.75 -2.46
C ASN A 221 5.22 21.07 -1.30
N SER A 222 5.39 19.76 -1.14
CA SER A 222 4.70 19.01 -0.10
C SER A 222 5.35 19.22 1.27
N THR A 223 4.52 19.29 2.30
CA THR A 223 4.99 19.13 3.67
C THR A 223 5.39 17.67 3.87
N GLN A 224 6.69 17.39 3.97
CA GLN A 224 7.14 16.08 4.45
C GLN A 224 6.72 15.94 5.92
N SER A 225 5.44 15.67 6.13
CA SER A 225 4.91 15.51 7.47
C SER A 225 5.29 14.13 8.00
N VAL A 226 5.89 14.11 9.18
CA VAL A 226 6.08 12.91 10.03
C VAL A 226 4.70 12.44 10.52
N GLY A 227 3.76 12.18 9.62
CA GLY A 227 2.36 11.93 9.98
C GLY A 227 1.84 10.55 9.64
N ALA A 228 2.61 9.79 8.90
CA ALA A 228 2.29 8.41 8.51
C ALA A 228 3.47 7.49 8.78
#